data_a5af721b8cd41cc7b0690d6789a65d9e
#
_entry.id   a5af721b8cd41cc7b0690d6789a65d9e
#
_cell.length_a   1.000
_cell.length_b   1.000
_cell.length_c   1.000
_cell.angle_alpha   90.00
_cell.angle_beta   90.00
_cell.angle_gamma   90.00
#
_symmetry.space_group_name_H-M   'P 1'
#
loop_
_entity.id
_entity.type
_entity.pdbx_description
1 polymer ?
#
loop_
_entity_poly.entity_id
_entity_poly.type
_entity_poly.pdbx_seq_one_letter_code
_entity_poly.pdbx_strand_id
1 'polypeptide(L)'
;MLRYALRRVALLIPMIFAASVIIFLMLRLGTGDPALDYLRLSNLPPTPEMVASTRAMLGLDRPLIVQYGGWLWRALQLDFGVSFATQRPVLDDMLSFLPATLQLAGAALVLILLTSVPLGIWAARHRDRLPDFIVRIIAFLGVSMPNFWLAFLLVMFFSVYLQWLPAMGYGGWQHIILPAVSIAFMSLAINARQMRASMLEVAGQRHVTWA
;
A
#
# COMPACT_ATOMS: atom_id res chain seq x y z
N MET A 1 -18.30 12.73 -20.77
CA MET A 1 -17.08 12.14 -20.18
C MET A 1 -16.26 13.17 -19.40
N LEU A 2 -15.81 14.29 -20.01
CA LEU A 2 -14.99 15.32 -19.37
C LEU A 2 -15.63 15.90 -18.10
N ARG A 3 -16.91 16.31 -18.15
CA ARG A 3 -17.65 16.86 -16.99
C ARG A 3 -17.71 15.88 -15.81
N TYR A 4 -17.83 14.60 -16.07
CA TYR A 4 -17.80 13.55 -15.04
C TYR A 4 -16.41 13.42 -14.42
N ALA A 5 -15.35 13.39 -15.23
CA ALA A 5 -13.97 13.35 -14.76
C ALA A 5 -13.61 14.58 -13.92
N LEU A 6 -13.95 15.79 -14.40
CA LEU A 6 -13.72 17.03 -13.67
C LEU A 6 -14.45 17.05 -12.32
N ARG A 7 -15.70 16.58 -12.26
CA ARG A 7 -16.44 16.49 -10.99
C ARG A 7 -15.77 15.51 -10.02
N ARG A 8 -15.26 14.38 -10.50
CA ARG A 8 -14.52 13.42 -9.64
C ARG A 8 -13.22 14.02 -9.12
N VAL A 9 -12.45 14.68 -9.97
CA VAL A 9 -11.21 15.35 -9.57
C VAL A 9 -11.51 16.47 -8.56
N ALA A 10 -12.56 17.27 -8.79
CA ALA A 10 -12.97 18.30 -7.84
C ALA A 10 -13.37 17.75 -6.47
N LEU A 11 -13.96 16.55 -6.41
CA LEU A 11 -14.30 15.89 -5.15
C LEU A 11 -13.07 15.35 -4.39
N LEU A 12 -11.93 15.13 -5.06
CA LEU A 12 -10.69 14.74 -4.38
C LEU A 12 -10.16 15.86 -3.48
N ILE A 13 -10.37 17.13 -3.85
CA ILE A 13 -9.87 18.28 -3.07
C ILE A 13 -10.45 18.28 -1.64
N PRO A 14 -11.77 18.28 -1.43
CA PRO A 14 -12.33 18.25 -0.08
C PRO A 14 -12.00 16.93 0.66
N MET A 15 -11.88 15.82 -0.04
CA MET A 15 -11.50 14.54 0.58
C MET A 15 -10.05 14.56 1.10
N ILE A 16 -9.10 15.06 0.29
CA ILE A 16 -7.69 15.20 0.70
C ILE A 16 -7.60 16.22 1.85
N PHE A 17 -8.33 17.32 1.77
CA PHE A 17 -8.37 18.31 2.84
C PHE A 17 -8.91 17.73 4.14
N ALA A 18 -10.04 17.04 4.11
CA ALA A 18 -10.61 16.39 5.29
C ALA A 18 -9.65 15.33 5.87
N ALA A 19 -9.05 14.49 5.02
CA ALA A 19 -8.06 13.50 5.45
C ALA A 19 -6.85 14.17 6.11
N SER A 20 -6.33 15.26 5.53
CA SER A 20 -5.19 15.99 6.10
C SER A 20 -5.50 16.59 7.48
N VAL A 21 -6.71 17.15 7.67
CA VAL A 21 -7.17 17.65 8.99
C VAL A 21 -7.25 16.50 10.00
N ILE A 22 -7.87 15.39 9.62
CA ILE A 22 -8.02 14.23 10.52
C ILE A 22 -6.65 13.70 10.94
N ILE A 23 -5.75 13.46 9.99
CA ILE A 23 -4.39 12.95 10.26
C ILE A 23 -3.63 13.94 11.15
N PHE A 24 -3.68 15.24 10.82
CA PHE A 24 -3.04 16.27 11.64
C PHE A 24 -3.54 16.25 13.08
N LEU A 25 -4.86 16.21 13.29
CA LEU A 25 -5.46 16.16 14.61
C LEU A 25 -5.11 14.86 15.36
N MET A 26 -5.13 13.72 14.68
CA MET A 26 -4.72 12.43 15.29
C MET A 26 -3.27 12.48 15.79
N LEU A 27 -2.35 13.07 15.02
CA LEU A 27 -0.95 13.21 15.40
C LEU A 27 -0.72 14.23 16.51
N ARG A 28 -1.59 15.25 16.64
CA ARG A 28 -1.46 16.32 17.65
C ARG A 28 -2.21 16.05 18.95
N LEU A 29 -3.34 15.34 18.87
CA LEU A 29 -4.18 14.99 20.00
C LEU A 29 -3.91 13.57 20.51
N GLY A 30 -3.06 12.81 19.82
CA GLY A 30 -2.64 11.48 20.24
C GLY A 30 -1.89 11.49 21.59
N THR A 31 -1.72 10.32 22.16
CA THR A 31 -1.14 10.12 23.50
C THR A 31 0.36 10.43 23.61
N GLY A 32 1.04 10.70 22.48
CA GLY A 32 2.46 11.05 22.43
C GLY A 32 2.69 12.56 22.45
N ASP A 33 3.80 13.00 23.05
CA ASP A 33 4.31 14.37 22.88
C ASP A 33 5.24 14.41 21.68
N PRO A 34 4.89 15.11 20.57
CA PRO A 34 5.73 15.17 19.37
C PRO A 34 7.15 15.68 19.63
N ALA A 35 7.36 16.52 20.66
CA ALA A 35 8.68 16.98 21.02
C ALA A 35 9.51 15.87 21.67
N LEU A 36 8.89 15.05 22.53
CA LEU A 36 9.55 13.87 23.10
C LEU A 36 9.86 12.82 22.04
N ASP A 37 8.93 12.57 21.11
CA ASP A 37 9.13 11.60 20.03
C ASP A 37 10.25 12.06 19.08
N TYR A 38 10.32 13.35 18.77
CA TYR A 38 11.43 13.92 18.02
C TYR A 38 12.78 13.66 18.70
N LEU A 39 12.89 13.97 20.01
CA LEU A 39 14.13 13.78 20.76
C LEU A 39 14.54 12.30 20.83
N ARG A 40 13.58 11.41 21.09
CA ARG A 40 13.83 9.95 21.15
C ARG A 40 14.32 9.41 19.81
N LEU A 41 13.65 9.76 18.71
CA LEU A 41 14.04 9.31 17.38
C LEU A 41 15.34 9.93 16.89
N SER A 42 15.69 11.13 17.39
CA SER A 42 16.97 11.80 17.12
C SER A 42 18.11 11.33 18.04
N ASN A 43 17.86 10.36 18.95
CA ASN A 43 18.80 9.91 19.97
C ASN A 43 19.33 11.04 20.86
N LEU A 44 18.51 12.06 21.11
CA LEU A 44 18.82 13.17 22.00
C LEU A 44 18.22 12.95 23.40
N PRO A 45 18.90 13.37 24.47
CA PRO A 45 18.39 13.20 25.82
C PRO A 45 17.12 14.05 26.04
N PRO A 46 16.02 13.48 26.55
CA PRO A 46 14.76 14.21 26.76
C PRO A 46 14.79 14.99 28.08
N THR A 47 15.74 15.92 28.23
CA THR A 47 15.74 16.81 29.38
C THR A 47 14.61 17.84 29.30
N PRO A 48 14.09 18.37 30.43
CA PRO A 48 13.02 19.37 30.39
C PRO A 48 13.33 20.59 29.53
N GLU A 49 14.57 21.04 29.53
CA GLU A 49 15.05 22.16 28.73
C GLU A 49 15.05 21.83 27.23
N MET A 50 15.52 20.63 26.87
CA MET A 50 15.51 20.16 25.48
C MET A 50 14.09 19.97 24.95
N VAL A 51 13.19 19.45 25.78
CA VAL A 51 11.76 19.31 25.42
C VAL A 51 11.14 20.67 25.16
N ALA A 52 11.38 21.66 26.05
CA ALA A 52 10.84 23.01 25.89
C ALA A 52 11.38 23.69 24.61
N SER A 53 12.69 23.62 24.35
CA SER A 53 13.31 24.19 23.14
C SER A 53 12.82 23.51 21.87
N THR A 54 12.71 22.18 21.88
CA THR A 54 12.18 21.40 20.75
C THR A 54 10.71 21.74 20.48
N ARG A 55 9.91 21.90 21.53
CA ARG A 55 8.50 22.30 21.40
C ARG A 55 8.34 23.67 20.74
N ALA A 56 9.17 24.64 21.17
CA ALA A 56 9.22 25.97 20.54
C ALA A 56 9.71 25.89 19.09
N MET A 57 10.76 25.11 18.81
CA MET A 57 11.31 24.91 17.45
C MET A 57 10.28 24.30 16.51
N LEU A 58 9.51 23.30 16.96
CA LEU A 58 8.47 22.66 16.18
C LEU A 58 7.14 23.48 16.14
N GLY A 59 7.09 24.62 16.83
CA GLY A 59 5.92 25.50 16.89
C GLY A 59 4.72 24.88 17.58
N LEU A 60 4.92 23.93 18.50
CA LEU A 60 3.87 23.19 19.21
C LEU A 60 3.16 24.06 20.26
N ASP A 61 3.74 25.20 20.65
CA ASP A 61 3.18 26.15 21.60
C ASP A 61 2.09 27.05 20.97
N ARG A 62 1.93 26.99 19.64
CA ARG A 62 0.93 27.80 18.91
C ARG A 62 -0.44 27.13 18.92
N PRO A 63 -1.54 27.89 18.76
CA PRO A 63 -2.86 27.30 18.58
C PRO A 63 -2.88 26.28 17.42
N LEU A 64 -3.66 25.20 17.56
CA LEU A 64 -3.71 24.11 16.56
C LEU A 64 -4.05 24.59 15.15
N ILE A 65 -4.92 25.58 15.03
CA ILE A 65 -5.30 26.14 13.73
C ILE A 65 -4.13 26.84 13.03
N VAL A 66 -3.25 27.49 13.80
CA VAL A 66 -2.04 28.15 13.28
C VAL A 66 -1.00 27.12 12.88
N GLN A 67 -0.85 26.05 13.69
CA GLN A 67 0.03 24.93 13.36
C GLN A 67 -0.39 24.25 12.06
N TYR A 68 -1.71 23.95 11.93
CA TYR A 68 -2.26 23.32 10.73
C TYR A 68 -2.09 24.22 9.50
N GLY A 69 -2.45 25.50 9.59
CA GLY A 69 -2.31 26.44 8.49
C GLY A 69 -0.85 26.59 8.02
N GLY A 70 0.09 26.67 8.95
CA GLY A 70 1.51 26.74 8.64
C GLY A 70 2.04 25.44 8.02
N TRP A 71 1.60 24.28 8.51
CA TRP A 71 1.94 23.00 7.92
C TRP A 71 1.35 22.86 6.51
N LEU A 72 0.09 23.17 6.31
CA LEU A 72 -0.59 23.10 5.01
C LEU A 72 0.08 24.01 3.98
N TRP A 73 0.43 25.23 4.38
CA TRP A 73 1.13 26.17 3.50
C TRP A 73 2.48 25.65 3.02
N ARG A 74 3.28 25.07 3.91
CA ARG A 74 4.55 24.43 3.55
C ARG A 74 4.33 23.19 2.68
N ALA A 75 3.35 22.35 3.01
CA ALA A 75 3.01 21.18 2.22
C ALA A 75 2.61 21.52 0.78
N LEU A 76 1.88 22.61 0.56
CA LEU A 76 1.56 23.12 -0.78
C LEU A 76 2.79 23.58 -1.58
N GLN A 77 3.89 23.90 -0.89
CA GLN A 77 5.18 24.21 -1.49
C GLN A 77 6.11 23.00 -1.58
N LEU A 78 5.58 21.78 -1.34
CA LEU A 78 6.34 20.53 -1.28
C LEU A 78 7.35 20.44 -0.14
N ASP A 79 7.26 21.34 0.85
CA ASP A 79 8.01 21.26 2.09
C ASP A 79 7.20 20.45 3.13
N PHE A 80 7.50 19.16 3.22
CA PHE A 80 6.89 18.25 4.22
C PHE A 80 7.67 18.21 5.53
N GLY A 81 8.70 19.05 5.68
CA GLY A 81 9.56 19.11 6.84
C GLY A 81 10.64 18.03 6.84
N VAL A 82 11.17 17.76 8.04
CA VAL A 82 12.25 16.79 8.28
C VAL A 82 11.70 15.55 8.95
N SER A 83 12.12 14.39 8.48
CA SER A 83 11.79 13.09 9.06
C SER A 83 12.43 12.96 10.45
N PHE A 84 11.66 12.61 11.46
CA PHE A 84 12.18 12.42 12.81
C PHE A 84 13.11 11.20 12.92
N ALA A 85 12.92 10.21 12.06
CA ALA A 85 13.70 8.98 12.08
C ALA A 85 15.02 9.10 11.30
N THR A 86 14.98 9.70 10.10
CA THR A 86 16.15 9.77 9.20
C THR A 86 16.90 11.09 9.27
N GLN A 87 16.33 12.12 9.90
CA GLN A 87 16.82 13.48 9.97
C GLN A 87 17.06 14.12 8.58
N ARG A 88 16.40 13.62 7.55
CA ARG A 88 16.45 14.10 6.17
C ARG A 88 15.15 14.78 5.77
N PRO A 89 15.14 15.65 4.73
CA PRO A 89 13.90 16.16 4.17
C PRO A 89 12.96 15.02 3.78
N VAL A 90 11.70 15.09 4.21
CA VAL A 90 10.69 14.03 3.95
C VAL A 90 10.49 13.82 2.46
N LEU A 91 10.53 14.90 1.65
CA LEU A 91 10.39 14.80 0.20
C LEU A 91 11.52 13.96 -0.43
N ASP A 92 12.76 14.14 0.02
CA ASP A 92 13.91 13.38 -0.48
C ASP A 92 13.79 11.90 -0.14
N ASP A 93 13.35 11.58 1.08
CA ASP A 93 13.08 10.21 1.47
C ASP A 93 11.96 9.60 0.63
N MET A 94 10.85 10.31 0.44
CA MET A 94 9.75 9.87 -0.41
C MET A 94 10.22 9.57 -1.84
N LEU A 95 10.96 10.49 -2.46
CA LEU A 95 11.46 10.32 -3.82
C LEU A 95 12.49 9.19 -3.94
N SER A 96 13.27 8.94 -2.90
CA SER A 96 14.26 7.85 -2.88
C SER A 96 13.61 6.47 -2.77
N PHE A 97 12.49 6.34 -2.05
CA PHE A 97 11.78 5.06 -1.87
C PHE A 97 10.68 4.82 -2.92
N LEU A 98 10.20 5.87 -3.59
CA LEU A 98 9.13 5.78 -4.57
C LEU A 98 9.43 4.80 -5.73
N PRO A 99 10.65 4.77 -6.33
CA PRO A 99 10.96 3.85 -7.40
C PRO A 99 10.81 2.37 -6.99
N ALA A 100 11.28 2.02 -5.79
CA ALA A 100 11.13 0.66 -5.25
C ALA A 100 9.65 0.27 -5.07
N THR A 101 8.86 1.19 -4.54
CA THR A 101 7.42 1.00 -4.35
C THR A 101 6.71 0.80 -5.69
N LEU A 102 7.02 1.64 -6.70
CA LEU A 102 6.44 1.53 -8.04
C LEU A 102 6.86 0.25 -8.76
N GLN A 103 8.12 -0.18 -8.62
CA GLN A 103 8.60 -1.45 -9.18
C GLN A 103 7.86 -2.63 -8.57
N LEU A 104 7.72 -2.67 -7.26
CA LEU A 104 7.01 -3.74 -6.56
C LEU A 104 5.51 -3.75 -6.90
N ALA A 105 4.87 -2.59 -6.89
CA ALA A 105 3.46 -2.46 -7.24
C ALA A 105 3.20 -2.85 -8.71
N GLY A 106 4.06 -2.42 -9.63
CA GLY A 106 4.00 -2.79 -11.04
C GLY A 106 4.19 -4.29 -11.25
N ALA A 107 5.18 -4.91 -10.60
CA ALA A 107 5.41 -6.35 -10.67
C ALA A 107 4.22 -7.14 -10.12
N ALA A 108 3.68 -6.74 -8.97
CA ALA A 108 2.50 -7.37 -8.39
C ALA A 108 1.27 -7.22 -9.30
N LEU A 109 1.03 -6.04 -9.89
CA LEU A 109 -0.07 -5.81 -10.82
C LEU A 109 0.04 -6.68 -12.06
N VAL A 110 1.22 -6.74 -12.68
CA VAL A 110 1.46 -7.61 -13.85
C VAL A 110 1.21 -9.08 -13.50
N LEU A 111 1.71 -9.52 -12.34
CA LEU A 111 1.49 -10.89 -11.87
C LEU A 111 -0.01 -11.18 -11.65
N ILE A 112 -0.75 -10.26 -11.03
CA ILE A 112 -2.20 -10.38 -10.83
C ILE A 112 -2.92 -10.54 -12.17
N LEU A 113 -2.67 -9.65 -13.13
CA LEU A 113 -3.36 -9.67 -14.41
C LEU A 113 -3.03 -10.92 -15.22
N LEU A 114 -1.74 -11.28 -15.31
CA LEU A 114 -1.29 -12.43 -16.09
C LEU A 114 -1.72 -13.78 -15.51
N THR A 115 -2.07 -13.82 -14.24
CA THR A 115 -2.48 -15.08 -13.58
C THR A 115 -3.98 -15.15 -13.31
N SER A 116 -4.59 -14.08 -12.77
CA SER A 116 -6.00 -14.13 -12.37
C SER A 116 -6.95 -14.23 -13.56
N VAL A 117 -6.66 -13.50 -14.65
CA VAL A 117 -7.51 -13.52 -15.84
C VAL A 117 -7.52 -14.90 -16.51
N PRO A 118 -6.37 -15.52 -16.88
CA PRO A 118 -6.36 -16.86 -17.44
C PRO A 118 -6.95 -17.92 -16.50
N LEU A 119 -6.64 -17.86 -15.21
CA LEU A 119 -7.18 -18.79 -14.23
C LEU A 119 -8.71 -18.67 -14.11
N GLY A 120 -9.24 -17.46 -14.10
CA GLY A 120 -10.69 -17.24 -14.04
C GLY A 120 -11.40 -17.74 -15.30
N ILE A 121 -10.84 -17.50 -16.49
CA ILE A 121 -11.36 -18.01 -17.78
C ILE A 121 -11.31 -19.55 -17.80
N TRP A 122 -10.19 -20.12 -17.38
CA TRP A 122 -9.99 -21.56 -17.36
C TRP A 122 -11.00 -22.26 -16.42
N ALA A 123 -11.20 -21.71 -15.23
CA ALA A 123 -12.21 -22.19 -14.28
C ALA A 123 -13.65 -22.08 -14.84
N ALA A 124 -13.98 -20.96 -15.49
CA ALA A 124 -15.31 -20.77 -16.09
C ALA A 124 -15.60 -21.74 -17.22
N ARG A 125 -14.61 -22.00 -18.11
CA ARG A 125 -14.74 -22.98 -19.22
C ARG A 125 -14.89 -24.42 -18.74
N HIS A 126 -14.35 -24.72 -17.57
CA HIS A 126 -14.40 -26.08 -17.00
C HIS A 126 -15.24 -26.09 -15.70
N ARG A 127 -16.38 -25.40 -15.75
CA ARG A 127 -17.31 -25.30 -14.62
C ARG A 127 -17.61 -26.68 -14.02
N ASP A 128 -17.54 -26.75 -12.67
CA ASP A 128 -17.78 -27.94 -11.86
C ASP A 128 -16.86 -29.14 -12.17
N ARG A 129 -15.70 -28.88 -12.84
CA ARG A 129 -14.63 -29.85 -13.08
C ARG A 129 -13.38 -29.49 -12.24
N LEU A 130 -12.36 -30.36 -12.33
CA LEU A 130 -11.11 -30.20 -11.57
C LEU A 130 -10.46 -28.81 -11.67
N PRO A 131 -10.35 -28.15 -12.87
CA PRO A 131 -9.80 -26.79 -12.94
C PRO A 131 -10.55 -25.75 -12.11
N ASP A 132 -11.88 -25.83 -12.13
CA ASP A 132 -12.73 -24.95 -11.33
C ASP A 132 -12.52 -25.19 -9.82
N PHE A 133 -12.40 -26.44 -9.41
CA PHE A 133 -12.15 -26.79 -8.03
C PHE A 133 -10.77 -26.28 -7.54
N ILE A 134 -9.72 -26.42 -8.37
CA ILE A 134 -8.38 -25.90 -8.05
C ILE A 134 -8.42 -24.37 -7.86
N VAL A 135 -9.05 -23.63 -8.77
CA VAL A 135 -9.15 -22.17 -8.65
C VAL A 135 -9.95 -21.77 -7.41
N ARG A 136 -10.98 -22.50 -7.04
CA ARG A 136 -11.73 -22.27 -5.79
C ARG A 136 -10.86 -22.50 -4.55
N ILE A 137 -10.03 -23.54 -4.53
CA ILE A 137 -9.06 -23.78 -3.44
C ILE A 137 -8.06 -22.63 -3.35
N ILE A 138 -7.45 -22.23 -4.47
CA ILE A 138 -6.50 -21.10 -4.52
C ILE A 138 -7.18 -19.82 -4.01
N ALA A 139 -8.42 -19.58 -4.44
CA ALA A 139 -9.18 -18.42 -3.99
C ALA A 139 -9.48 -18.46 -2.48
N PHE A 140 -9.81 -19.62 -1.94
CA PHE A 140 -10.02 -19.79 -0.52
C PHE A 140 -8.73 -19.56 0.29
N LEU A 141 -7.64 -20.18 -0.11
CA LEU A 141 -6.33 -20.03 0.54
C LEU A 141 -5.87 -18.56 0.48
N GLY A 142 -6.00 -17.89 -0.67
CA GLY A 142 -5.56 -16.52 -0.86
C GLY A 142 -6.30 -15.50 0.02
N VAL A 143 -7.58 -15.77 0.32
CA VAL A 143 -8.36 -14.89 1.23
C VAL A 143 -8.12 -15.24 2.70
N SER A 144 -7.83 -16.52 2.99
CA SER A 144 -7.68 -17.01 4.37
C SER A 144 -6.28 -16.74 4.95
N MET A 145 -5.25 -16.60 4.10
CA MET A 145 -3.87 -16.45 4.54
C MET A 145 -3.46 -14.99 4.66
N PRO A 146 -2.95 -14.54 5.81
CA PRO A 146 -2.34 -13.22 5.92
C PRO A 146 -1.11 -13.08 5.00
N ASN A 147 -0.97 -11.94 4.30
CA ASN A 147 0.13 -11.70 3.37
C ASN A 147 1.51 -11.88 3.99
N PHE A 148 1.70 -11.42 5.24
CA PHE A 148 2.99 -11.55 5.92
C PHE A 148 3.34 -13.02 6.22
N TRP A 149 2.35 -13.86 6.52
CA TRP A 149 2.56 -15.28 6.77
C TRP A 149 2.94 -16.02 5.47
N LEU A 150 2.26 -15.72 4.37
CA LEU A 150 2.64 -16.23 3.06
C LEU A 150 4.06 -15.78 2.68
N ALA A 151 4.40 -14.49 2.88
CA ALA A 151 5.75 -13.97 2.64
C ALA A 151 6.80 -14.74 3.44
N PHE A 152 6.54 -15.00 4.72
CA PHE A 152 7.42 -15.79 5.57
C PHE A 152 7.64 -17.22 5.02
N LEU A 153 6.56 -17.92 4.65
CA LEU A 153 6.64 -19.25 4.08
C LEU A 153 7.44 -19.27 2.76
N LEU A 154 7.22 -18.28 1.89
CA LEU A 154 7.97 -18.15 0.63
C LEU A 154 9.46 -17.91 0.89
N VAL A 155 9.81 -17.06 1.84
CA VAL A 155 11.20 -16.82 2.21
C VAL A 155 11.83 -18.10 2.80
N MET A 156 11.15 -18.76 3.74
CA MET A 156 11.64 -20.00 4.34
C MET A 156 11.90 -21.09 3.28
N PHE A 157 10.98 -21.24 2.35
CA PHE A 157 11.09 -22.29 1.33
C PHE A 157 12.09 -21.92 0.23
N PHE A 158 11.95 -20.75 -0.40
CA PHE A 158 12.75 -20.40 -1.58
C PHE A 158 14.11 -19.79 -1.24
N SER A 159 14.23 -19.09 -0.10
CA SER A 159 15.50 -18.44 0.25
C SER A 159 16.33 -19.28 1.21
N VAL A 160 15.72 -19.87 2.24
CA VAL A 160 16.49 -20.63 3.26
C VAL A 160 16.69 -22.07 2.84
N TYR A 161 15.60 -22.75 2.43
CA TYR A 161 15.69 -24.18 2.12
C TYR A 161 16.28 -24.45 0.72
N LEU A 162 15.72 -23.82 -0.33
CA LEU A 162 16.18 -24.02 -1.71
C LEU A 162 17.35 -23.11 -2.11
N GLN A 163 17.55 -21.99 -1.43
CA GLN A 163 18.60 -21.00 -1.73
C GLN A 163 18.54 -20.45 -3.17
N TRP A 164 17.35 -20.40 -3.77
CA TRP A 164 17.14 -19.91 -5.14
C TRP A 164 17.00 -18.40 -5.23
N LEU A 165 16.40 -17.79 -4.22
CA LEU A 165 16.06 -16.37 -4.19
C LEU A 165 16.57 -15.71 -2.91
N PRO A 166 16.96 -14.43 -2.96
CA PRO A 166 17.44 -13.72 -1.77
C PRO A 166 16.30 -13.50 -0.76
N ALA A 167 16.64 -13.65 0.54
CA ALA A 167 15.68 -13.42 1.63
C ALA A 167 15.40 -11.94 1.88
N MET A 168 16.40 -11.08 1.63
CA MET A 168 16.38 -9.65 1.91
C MET A 168 17.23 -8.91 0.87
N GLY A 169 17.09 -7.58 0.84
CA GLY A 169 17.91 -6.71 0.01
C GLY A 169 17.12 -6.00 -1.09
N TYR A 170 17.85 -5.22 -1.87
CA TYR A 170 17.32 -4.37 -2.94
C TYR A 170 18.32 -4.35 -4.11
N GLY A 171 17.83 -4.19 -5.34
CA GLY A 171 18.70 -3.91 -6.49
C GLY A 171 18.61 -4.88 -7.66
N GLY A 172 17.98 -6.05 -7.52
CA GLY A 172 17.82 -7.00 -8.63
C GLY A 172 16.40 -7.52 -8.76
N TRP A 173 16.03 -8.01 -9.95
CA TRP A 173 14.71 -8.61 -10.20
C TRP A 173 14.40 -9.78 -9.25
N GLN A 174 15.43 -10.49 -8.80
CA GLN A 174 15.30 -11.61 -7.86
C GLN A 174 14.74 -11.19 -6.50
N HIS A 175 15.02 -9.95 -6.04
CA HIS A 175 14.52 -9.42 -4.78
C HIS A 175 13.04 -9.03 -4.84
N ILE A 176 12.47 -8.87 -6.04
CA ILE A 176 11.08 -8.45 -6.25
C ILE A 176 10.14 -9.66 -6.26
N ILE A 177 10.60 -10.86 -6.63
CA ILE A 177 9.76 -12.04 -6.86
C ILE A 177 8.94 -12.40 -5.61
N LEU A 178 9.60 -12.70 -4.50
CA LEU A 178 8.91 -13.15 -3.29
C LEU A 178 7.94 -12.10 -2.72
N PRO A 179 8.34 -10.82 -2.59
CA PRO A 179 7.41 -9.77 -2.19
C PRO A 179 6.24 -9.58 -3.15
N ALA A 180 6.49 -9.59 -4.47
CA ALA A 180 5.45 -9.43 -5.46
C ALA A 180 4.43 -10.59 -5.41
N VAL A 181 4.89 -11.83 -5.30
CA VAL A 181 4.03 -13.01 -5.16
C VAL A 181 3.18 -12.92 -3.89
N SER A 182 3.78 -12.57 -2.76
CA SER A 182 3.05 -12.49 -1.49
C SER A 182 1.97 -11.40 -1.49
N ILE A 183 2.27 -10.22 -2.06
CA ILE A 183 1.29 -9.13 -2.18
C ILE A 183 0.21 -9.46 -3.21
N ALA A 184 0.60 -10.07 -4.33
CA ALA A 184 -0.32 -10.38 -5.43
C ALA A 184 -1.30 -11.51 -5.08
N PHE A 185 -0.93 -12.46 -4.22
CA PHE A 185 -1.66 -13.72 -4.02
C PHE A 185 -3.11 -13.53 -3.61
N MET A 186 -3.40 -12.68 -2.62
CA MET A 186 -4.76 -12.37 -2.19
C MET A 186 -5.57 -11.71 -3.31
N SER A 187 -4.97 -10.73 -3.99
CA SER A 187 -5.64 -10.01 -5.08
C SER A 187 -5.88 -10.94 -6.28
N LEU A 188 -4.92 -11.80 -6.62
CA LEU A 188 -5.05 -12.84 -7.63
C LEU A 188 -6.25 -13.75 -7.32
N ALA A 189 -6.35 -14.24 -6.09
CA ALA A 189 -7.41 -15.12 -5.63
C ALA A 189 -8.80 -14.49 -5.80
N ILE A 190 -8.95 -13.22 -5.38
CA ILE A 190 -10.20 -12.46 -5.51
C ILE A 190 -10.55 -12.23 -6.99
N ASN A 191 -9.58 -11.73 -7.78
CA ASN A 191 -9.81 -11.40 -9.19
C ASN A 191 -10.08 -12.63 -10.05
N ALA A 192 -9.41 -13.76 -9.82
CA ALA A 192 -9.68 -15.01 -10.54
C ALA A 192 -11.13 -15.49 -10.28
N ARG A 193 -11.60 -15.43 -9.05
CA ARG A 193 -12.99 -15.76 -8.70
C ARG A 193 -13.99 -14.80 -9.35
N GLN A 194 -13.69 -13.50 -9.35
CA GLN A 194 -14.54 -12.49 -9.98
C GLN A 194 -14.60 -12.69 -11.49
N MET A 195 -13.46 -12.92 -12.14
CA MET A 195 -13.37 -13.20 -13.56
C MET A 195 -14.18 -14.43 -13.94
N ARG A 196 -14.08 -15.52 -13.15
CA ARG A 196 -14.90 -16.72 -13.31
C ARG A 196 -16.40 -16.41 -13.25
N ALA A 197 -16.84 -15.65 -12.23
CA ALA A 197 -18.25 -15.30 -12.05
C ALA A 197 -18.77 -14.47 -13.25
N SER A 198 -18.04 -13.44 -13.66
CA SER A 198 -18.38 -12.59 -14.80
C SER A 198 -18.46 -13.39 -16.11
N MET A 199 -17.52 -14.32 -16.34
CA MET A 199 -17.53 -15.19 -17.53
C MET A 199 -18.76 -16.11 -17.55
N LEU A 200 -19.15 -16.67 -16.43
CA LEU A 200 -20.34 -17.53 -16.34
C LEU A 200 -21.64 -16.73 -16.54
N GLU A 201 -21.70 -15.51 -16.03
CA GLU A 201 -22.84 -14.61 -16.22
C GLU A 201 -23.01 -14.25 -17.71
N VAL A 202 -21.95 -13.85 -18.38
CA VAL A 202 -21.98 -13.52 -19.80
C VAL A 202 -22.30 -14.74 -20.67
N ALA A 203 -21.72 -15.90 -20.36
CA ALA A 203 -22.00 -17.13 -21.09
C ALA A 203 -23.47 -17.58 -20.99
N GLY A 204 -24.18 -17.19 -19.93
CA GLY A 204 -25.61 -17.48 -19.76
C GLY A 204 -26.56 -16.47 -20.46
N GLN A 205 -26.04 -15.43 -21.07
CA GLN A 205 -26.87 -14.42 -21.73
C GLN A 205 -27.36 -14.90 -23.11
N ARG A 206 -28.61 -14.55 -23.47
CA ARG A 206 -29.27 -15.03 -24.70
C ARG A 206 -28.47 -14.74 -25.99
N HIS A 207 -27.79 -13.60 -26.08
CA HIS A 207 -27.03 -13.23 -27.26
C HIS A 207 -25.75 -14.09 -27.48
N VAL A 208 -25.26 -14.77 -26.43
CA VAL A 208 -24.12 -15.70 -26.54
C VAL A 208 -24.57 -17.12 -26.86
N THR A 209 -25.78 -17.50 -26.43
CA THR A 209 -26.34 -18.83 -26.72
C THR A 209 -26.85 -18.97 -28.17
N TRP A 210 -27.00 -17.87 -28.91
CA TRP A 210 -27.49 -17.85 -30.30
C TRP A 210 -26.38 -17.59 -31.35
N ALA A 211 -25.13 -17.39 -30.91
CA ALA A 211 -23.94 -17.22 -31.75
C ALA A 211 -23.14 -18.51 -31.87
#